data_b6ac16291caaacd9a9785bd8b2c04b43
#
_entry.id   b6ac16291caaacd9a9785bd8b2c04b43
#
_cell.length_a   1.000
_cell.length_b   1.000
_cell.length_c   1.000
_cell.angle_alpha   90.00
_cell.angle_beta   90.00
_cell.angle_gamma   90.00
#
_symmetry.space_group_name_H-M   'P 1'
#
loop_
_entity.id
_entity.type
_entity.pdbx_description
1 polymer ?
#
loop_
_entity_poly.entity_id
_entity_poly.type
_entity_poly.pdbx_seq_one_letter_code
_entity_poly.pdbx_strand_id
1 'polypeptide(L)'
;YFAETDRATVINLTQHSYFNLSGKHSAEIRDHELQIHADYFVPIDVNSIPTGKICSVKNTPFDFNTVKEIGRDINNDHEQIVFGNGYDHCWVLKESESQIAGNLYHRKSGRNMEILTTEPGIQLYTGNFLDGKYESKTGGYNTFRTGLCLETQHFPDSQNQDHFPSTILNAGEL
;
A
#
# COMPACT_ATOMS: atom_id res chain seq x y z
N TYR A 1 -4.80 14.66 8.23
CA TYR A 1 -5.78 15.39 7.41
C TYR A 1 -6.95 15.80 8.28
N PHE A 2 -7.62 16.91 7.89
CA PHE A 2 -8.88 17.36 8.48
C PHE A 2 -9.81 17.73 7.32
N ALA A 3 -11.07 17.37 7.43
CA ALA A 3 -12.07 17.66 6.42
C ALA A 3 -13.42 17.97 7.06
N GLU A 4 -14.12 18.95 6.51
CA GLU A 4 -15.50 19.30 6.87
C GLU A 4 -16.36 19.37 5.61
N THR A 5 -17.66 19.15 5.76
CA THR A 5 -18.62 19.21 4.66
C THR A 5 -19.95 19.81 5.12
N ASP A 6 -20.68 20.46 4.21
CA ASP A 6 -22.04 20.95 4.43
C ASP A 6 -23.12 19.90 4.08
N ARG A 7 -22.73 18.78 3.47
CA ARG A 7 -23.60 17.65 3.11
C ARG A 7 -22.83 16.34 3.25
N ALA A 8 -23.52 15.24 3.55
CA ALA A 8 -22.90 13.93 3.56
C ALA A 8 -22.18 13.64 2.24
N THR A 9 -20.92 13.22 2.32
CA THR A 9 -20.07 12.92 1.16
C THR A 9 -19.17 11.73 1.45
N VAL A 10 -18.66 11.11 0.42
CA VAL A 10 -17.62 10.07 0.52
C VAL A 10 -16.26 10.75 0.53
N ILE A 11 -15.41 10.39 1.50
CA ILE A 11 -14.04 10.87 1.59
C ILE A 11 -13.09 9.73 1.99
N ASN A 12 -11.98 9.62 1.28
CA ASN A 12 -10.88 8.69 1.61
C ASN A 12 -9.57 9.37 1.22
N LEU A 13 -8.88 9.94 2.20
CA LEU A 13 -7.67 10.73 2.00
C LEU A 13 -6.44 9.86 2.23
N THR A 14 -5.50 9.91 1.31
CA THR A 14 -4.21 9.23 1.43
C THR A 14 -3.08 10.09 0.89
N GLN A 15 -1.85 9.66 1.06
CA GLN A 15 -0.68 10.18 0.38
C GLN A 15 -0.19 9.13 -0.64
N HIS A 16 0.23 9.58 -1.81
CA HIS A 16 0.68 8.68 -2.89
C HIS A 16 2.13 9.00 -3.30
N SER A 17 3.00 9.15 -2.30
CA SER A 17 4.43 9.35 -2.54
C SER A 17 5.11 8.06 -2.96
N TYR A 18 5.97 8.15 -3.99
CA TYR A 18 6.83 7.05 -4.41
C TYR A 18 8.13 7.07 -3.63
N PHE A 19 8.37 6.04 -2.86
CA PHE A 19 9.56 5.88 -2.03
C PHE A 19 10.59 4.97 -2.71
N ASN A 20 11.87 5.33 -2.58
CA ASN A 20 13.01 4.47 -2.86
C ASN A 20 14.14 4.82 -1.90
N LEU A 21 14.33 3.99 -0.88
CA LEU A 21 15.30 4.23 0.18
C LEU A 21 16.75 3.93 -0.25
N SER A 22 16.98 3.40 -1.45
CA SER A 22 18.34 3.19 -1.95
C SER A 22 19.11 4.52 -2.15
N GLY A 23 18.38 5.64 -2.31
CA GLY A 23 18.94 6.94 -2.66
C GLY A 23 19.29 7.06 -4.14
N LYS A 24 18.93 6.06 -4.94
CA LYS A 24 19.12 6.04 -6.41
C LYS A 24 17.74 5.83 -7.04
N HIS A 25 17.16 6.88 -7.60
CA HIS A 25 15.81 6.84 -8.18
C HIS A 25 15.65 5.83 -9.34
N SER A 26 16.74 5.43 -9.99
CA SER A 26 16.74 4.43 -11.07
C SER A 26 16.93 2.98 -10.58
N ALA A 27 17.19 2.78 -9.28
CA ALA A 27 17.33 1.43 -8.73
C ALA A 27 15.94 0.83 -8.46
N GLU A 28 15.79 -0.47 -8.72
CA GLU A 28 14.57 -1.18 -8.34
C GLU A 28 14.43 -1.31 -6.82
N ILE A 29 13.17 -1.39 -6.36
CA ILE A 29 12.83 -1.46 -4.92
C ILE A 29 12.82 -2.89 -4.38
N ARG A 30 13.17 -3.89 -5.16
CA ARG A 30 13.02 -5.31 -4.80
C ARG A 30 13.89 -5.75 -3.62
N ASP A 31 15.01 -5.08 -3.37
CA ASP A 31 15.91 -5.34 -2.24
C ASP A 31 15.58 -4.53 -0.98
N HIS A 32 14.43 -3.83 -0.97
CA HIS A 32 13.90 -3.22 0.25
C HIS A 32 13.22 -4.28 1.10
N GLU A 33 13.49 -4.24 2.40
CA GLU A 33 12.88 -5.11 3.41
C GLU A 33 11.65 -4.41 3.97
N LEU A 34 10.50 -5.10 3.94
CA LEU A 34 9.21 -4.56 4.38
C LEU A 34 8.62 -5.43 5.49
N GLN A 35 8.02 -4.78 6.48
CA GLN A 35 7.11 -5.36 7.44
C GLN A 35 5.79 -4.59 7.43
N ILE A 36 4.65 -5.29 7.46
CA ILE A 36 3.31 -4.72 7.63
C ILE A 36 2.60 -5.51 8.72
N HIS A 37 2.06 -4.81 9.71
CA HIS A 37 1.33 -5.42 10.83
C HIS A 37 -0.12 -5.70 10.45
N ALA A 38 -0.34 -6.76 9.66
CA ALA A 38 -1.65 -7.13 9.14
C ALA A 38 -1.79 -8.65 9.00
N ASP A 39 -2.93 -9.19 9.45
CA ASP A 39 -3.25 -10.63 9.28
C ASP A 39 -4.14 -10.88 8.05
N TYR A 40 -4.66 -9.81 7.44
CA TYR A 40 -5.57 -9.89 6.30
C TYR A 40 -5.23 -8.83 5.24
N PHE A 41 -5.71 -9.06 4.03
CA PHE A 41 -5.67 -8.12 2.92
C PHE A 41 -6.98 -8.15 2.13
N VAL A 42 -7.23 -7.13 1.34
CA VAL A 42 -8.38 -7.01 0.44
C VAL A 42 -7.98 -7.50 -0.95
N PRO A 43 -8.50 -8.65 -1.43
CA PRO A 43 -8.20 -9.15 -2.76
C PRO A 43 -8.92 -8.35 -3.85
N ILE A 44 -8.31 -8.31 -5.03
CA ILE A 44 -8.80 -7.63 -6.23
C ILE A 44 -9.26 -8.64 -7.28
N ASP A 45 -10.05 -8.20 -8.24
CA ASP A 45 -10.35 -8.95 -9.46
C ASP A 45 -9.30 -8.67 -10.57
N VAL A 46 -9.52 -9.26 -11.74
CA VAL A 46 -8.63 -9.08 -12.91
C VAL A 46 -8.54 -7.64 -13.43
N ASN A 47 -9.48 -6.77 -13.05
CA ASN A 47 -9.50 -5.35 -13.39
C ASN A 47 -8.94 -4.47 -12.27
N SER A 48 -8.31 -5.07 -11.25
CA SER A 48 -7.78 -4.42 -10.06
C SER A 48 -8.86 -3.77 -9.17
N ILE A 49 -10.10 -4.24 -9.25
CA ILE A 49 -11.21 -3.78 -8.42
C ILE A 49 -11.32 -4.68 -7.17
N PRO A 50 -11.47 -4.11 -5.95
CA PRO A 50 -11.70 -4.90 -4.74
C PRO A 50 -12.91 -5.83 -4.86
N THR A 51 -12.75 -7.07 -4.43
CA THR A 51 -13.83 -8.08 -4.51
C THR A 51 -14.83 -8.00 -3.35
N GLY A 52 -14.62 -7.11 -2.39
CA GLY A 52 -15.38 -7.03 -1.14
C GLY A 52 -14.98 -8.11 -0.10
N LYS A 53 -14.09 -9.03 -0.44
CA LYS A 53 -13.60 -10.05 0.51
C LYS A 53 -12.45 -9.50 1.36
N ILE A 54 -12.26 -10.14 2.52
CA ILE A 54 -11.07 -9.97 3.36
C ILE A 54 -10.44 -11.36 3.50
N CYS A 55 -9.19 -11.52 3.05
CA CYS A 55 -8.49 -12.79 3.00
C CYS A 55 -7.26 -12.79 3.90
N SER A 56 -6.96 -13.94 4.53
CA SER A 56 -5.77 -14.08 5.39
C SER A 56 -4.48 -14.01 4.56
N VAL A 57 -3.49 -13.29 5.09
CA VAL A 57 -2.13 -13.25 4.50
C VAL A 57 -1.33 -14.51 4.79
N LYS A 58 -1.73 -15.31 5.77
CA LYS A 58 -0.97 -16.47 6.28
C LYS A 58 -0.70 -17.49 5.18
N ASN A 59 0.56 -17.88 5.04
CA ASN A 59 1.06 -18.81 4.00
C ASN A 59 0.82 -18.31 2.56
N THR A 60 0.76 -17.00 2.34
CA THR A 60 0.65 -16.38 1.03
C THR A 60 1.82 -15.43 0.76
N PRO A 61 2.03 -14.98 -0.49
CA PRO A 61 2.98 -13.91 -0.79
C PRO A 61 2.73 -12.60 -0.04
N PHE A 62 1.50 -12.40 0.47
CA PHE A 62 1.06 -11.18 1.17
C PHE A 62 1.45 -11.16 2.66
N ASP A 63 2.06 -12.23 3.21
CA ASP A 63 2.48 -12.27 4.60
C ASP A 63 3.77 -11.46 4.81
N PHE A 64 3.61 -10.22 5.28
CA PHE A 64 4.66 -9.31 5.71
C PHE A 64 4.71 -9.13 7.23
N ASN A 65 4.07 -10.00 8.01
CA ASN A 65 4.18 -9.95 9.49
C ASN A 65 5.63 -10.17 9.96
N THR A 66 6.41 -10.95 9.22
CA THR A 66 7.86 -11.04 9.39
C THR A 66 8.54 -10.26 8.28
N VAL A 67 9.55 -9.47 8.64
CA VAL A 67 10.36 -8.71 7.69
C VAL A 67 10.85 -9.59 6.55
N LYS A 68 10.61 -9.19 5.31
CA LYS A 68 11.13 -9.86 4.11
C LYS A 68 11.41 -8.86 3.00
N GLU A 69 12.31 -9.22 2.10
CA GLU A 69 12.53 -8.46 0.86
C GLU A 69 11.25 -8.46 -0.01
N ILE A 70 10.88 -7.30 -0.53
CA ILE A 70 9.72 -7.15 -1.43
C ILE A 70 9.88 -8.04 -2.66
N GLY A 71 11.11 -8.13 -3.18
CA GLY A 71 11.45 -8.93 -4.36
C GLY A 71 11.29 -10.44 -4.18
N ARG A 72 11.22 -10.93 -2.94
CA ARG A 72 11.14 -12.37 -2.64
C ARG A 72 9.95 -13.05 -3.31
N ASP A 73 8.77 -12.45 -3.22
CA ASP A 73 7.53 -13.05 -3.67
C ASP A 73 6.79 -12.21 -4.74
N ILE A 74 7.38 -11.09 -5.20
CA ILE A 74 6.72 -10.12 -6.10
C ILE A 74 6.39 -10.69 -7.49
N ASN A 75 7.03 -11.80 -7.87
CA ASN A 75 6.79 -12.52 -9.13
C ASN A 75 6.20 -13.91 -8.88
N ASN A 76 5.60 -14.16 -7.71
CA ASN A 76 4.92 -15.41 -7.40
C ASN A 76 3.74 -15.63 -8.36
N ASP A 77 3.40 -16.90 -8.63
CA ASP A 77 2.27 -17.32 -9.47
C ASP A 77 0.91 -17.26 -8.77
N HIS A 78 0.86 -16.77 -7.55
CA HIS A 78 -0.39 -16.52 -6.83
C HIS A 78 -1.29 -15.58 -7.62
N GLU A 79 -2.57 -15.95 -7.81
CA GLU A 79 -3.55 -15.23 -8.61
C GLU A 79 -3.54 -13.71 -8.36
N GLN A 80 -3.48 -13.29 -7.12
CA GLN A 80 -3.51 -11.87 -6.75
C GLN A 80 -2.22 -11.13 -7.15
N ILE A 81 -1.05 -11.77 -7.09
CA ILE A 81 0.20 -11.21 -7.62
C ILE A 81 0.12 -11.05 -9.14
N VAL A 82 -0.50 -12.01 -9.82
CA VAL A 82 -0.71 -11.95 -11.27
C VAL A 82 -1.64 -10.78 -11.64
N PHE A 83 -2.76 -10.59 -10.93
CA PHE A 83 -3.70 -9.51 -11.18
C PHE A 83 -3.07 -8.12 -10.97
N GLY A 84 -2.31 -7.93 -9.89
CA GLY A 84 -1.62 -6.67 -9.59
C GLY A 84 -0.33 -6.45 -10.39
N ASN A 85 0.12 -7.44 -11.18
CA ASN A 85 1.46 -7.44 -11.80
C ASN A 85 2.59 -7.22 -10.77
N GLY A 86 2.38 -7.72 -9.57
CA GLY A 86 3.15 -7.50 -8.35
C GLY A 86 2.23 -7.15 -7.19
N TYR A 87 2.70 -6.34 -6.24
CA TYR A 87 1.83 -5.85 -5.17
C TYR A 87 1.11 -4.57 -5.63
N ASP A 88 -0.21 -4.56 -5.49
CA ASP A 88 -1.10 -3.43 -5.63
C ASP A 88 -2.39 -3.71 -4.84
N HIS A 89 -2.25 -3.86 -3.53
CA HIS A 89 -3.30 -4.36 -2.65
C HIS A 89 -3.34 -3.57 -1.34
N CYS A 90 -4.49 -3.60 -0.69
CA CYS A 90 -4.71 -3.01 0.63
C CYS A 90 -4.61 -4.07 1.72
N TRP A 91 -3.72 -3.88 2.70
CA TRP A 91 -3.63 -4.67 3.93
C TRP A 91 -4.55 -4.10 4.99
N VAL A 92 -5.24 -4.99 5.70
CA VAL A 92 -6.09 -4.67 6.86
C VAL A 92 -5.18 -4.60 8.09
N LEU A 93 -4.95 -3.40 8.58
CA LEU A 93 -4.03 -3.16 9.69
C LEU A 93 -4.59 -3.69 11.02
N LYS A 94 -3.70 -4.17 11.88
CA LYS A 94 -4.03 -4.52 13.25
C LYS A 94 -4.26 -3.25 14.06
N GLU A 95 -5.31 -3.25 14.86
CA GLU A 95 -5.46 -2.22 15.88
C GLU A 95 -4.29 -2.28 16.88
N SER A 96 -3.67 -1.15 17.14
CA SER A 96 -2.53 -1.05 18.03
C SER A 96 -2.46 0.32 18.68
N GLU A 97 -2.16 0.37 19.98
CA GLU A 97 -1.91 1.63 20.69
C GLU A 97 -0.72 2.41 20.12
N SER A 98 0.27 1.72 19.58
CA SER A 98 1.44 2.36 18.95
C SER A 98 1.14 2.98 17.59
N GLN A 99 0.01 2.63 16.96
CA GLN A 99 -0.37 3.06 15.60
C GLN A 99 0.69 2.73 14.52
N ILE A 100 1.66 1.87 14.82
CA ILE A 100 2.68 1.46 13.85
C ILE A 100 2.05 0.48 12.86
N ALA A 101 1.90 0.91 11.61
CA ALA A 101 1.40 0.10 10.50
C ALA A 101 2.49 -0.83 9.94
N GLY A 102 3.73 -0.38 9.91
CA GLY A 102 4.82 -1.15 9.36
C GLY A 102 6.14 -0.39 9.29
N ASN A 103 7.11 -1.03 8.66
CA ASN A 103 8.47 -0.52 8.52
C ASN A 103 9.05 -0.90 7.16
N LEU A 104 9.69 0.06 6.50
CA LEU A 104 10.44 -0.14 5.25
C LEU A 104 11.91 0.15 5.52
N TYR A 105 12.79 -0.79 5.17
CA TYR A 105 14.23 -0.68 5.38
C TYR A 105 15.01 -1.02 4.10
N HIS A 106 16.09 -0.29 3.85
CA HIS A 106 17.02 -0.61 2.78
C HIS A 106 18.42 -0.83 3.33
N ARG A 107 18.84 -2.09 3.36
CA ARG A 107 20.07 -2.55 4.03
C ARG A 107 21.32 -1.82 3.55
N LYS A 108 21.50 -1.65 2.24
CA LYS A 108 22.73 -1.06 1.67
C LYS A 108 22.88 0.43 1.99
N SER A 109 21.79 1.18 2.09
CA SER A 109 21.85 2.61 2.43
C SER A 109 21.72 2.88 3.92
N GLY A 110 21.24 1.90 4.69
CA GLY A 110 20.92 2.03 6.11
C GLY A 110 19.67 2.89 6.40
N ARG A 111 18.92 3.31 5.36
CA ARG A 111 17.71 4.12 5.56
C ARG A 111 16.57 3.26 6.04
N ASN A 112 15.82 3.82 6.98
CA ASN A 112 14.65 3.22 7.58
C ASN A 112 13.49 4.21 7.57
N MET A 113 12.27 3.72 7.28
CA MET A 113 11.04 4.49 7.35
C MET A 113 10.01 3.70 8.15
N GLU A 114 9.59 4.24 9.27
CA GLU A 114 8.50 3.73 10.08
C GLU A 114 7.20 4.43 9.65
N ILE A 115 6.12 3.68 9.52
CA ILE A 115 4.81 4.18 9.11
C ILE A 115 3.88 4.11 10.30
N LEU A 116 3.36 5.28 10.71
CA LEU A 116 2.35 5.40 11.76
C LEU A 116 1.06 5.92 11.14
N THR A 117 -0.07 5.38 11.57
CA THR A 117 -1.38 5.79 11.07
C THR A 117 -2.50 5.45 12.04
N THR A 118 -3.59 6.19 11.94
CA THR A 118 -4.89 5.88 12.53
C THR A 118 -5.84 5.23 11.53
N GLU A 119 -5.40 5.11 10.26
CA GLU A 119 -6.21 4.51 9.20
C GLU A 119 -6.31 2.99 9.34
N PRO A 120 -7.43 2.37 8.93
CA PRO A 120 -7.66 0.94 9.07
C PRO A 120 -6.86 0.10 8.07
N GLY A 121 -6.31 0.69 7.03
CA GLY A 121 -5.61 0.00 5.97
C GLY A 121 -4.37 0.70 5.44
N ILE A 122 -3.56 -0.07 4.74
CA ILE A 122 -2.40 0.44 3.99
C ILE A 122 -2.31 -0.25 2.63
N GLN A 123 -2.30 0.54 1.56
CA GLN A 123 -2.03 0.06 0.21
C GLN A 123 -0.52 -0.03 0.00
N LEU A 124 -0.04 -1.17 -0.47
CA LEU A 124 1.29 -1.32 -1.04
C LEU A 124 1.17 -1.41 -2.55
N TYR A 125 1.74 -0.43 -3.25
CA TYR A 125 1.91 -0.44 -4.69
C TYR A 125 3.39 -0.46 -5.04
N THR A 126 3.83 -1.40 -5.86
CA THR A 126 5.26 -1.64 -6.14
C THR A 126 5.74 -1.07 -7.48
N GLY A 127 5.06 -0.02 -7.98
CA GLY A 127 5.47 0.67 -9.20
C GLY A 127 5.35 -0.19 -10.47
N ASN A 128 4.37 -1.10 -10.49
CA ASN A 128 4.20 -2.13 -11.51
C ASN A 128 3.84 -1.58 -12.91
N PHE A 129 3.36 -0.32 -12.98
CA PHE A 129 2.92 0.33 -14.20
C PHE A 129 3.75 1.57 -14.55
N LEU A 130 4.89 1.80 -13.86
CA LEU A 130 5.84 2.85 -14.23
C LEU A 130 6.52 2.48 -15.54
N ASP A 131 6.27 3.22 -16.59
CA ASP A 131 6.62 2.86 -17.98
C ASP A 131 7.80 3.68 -18.57
N GLY A 132 8.42 4.54 -17.76
CA GLY A 132 9.56 5.37 -18.18
C GLY A 132 9.21 6.57 -19.04
N LYS A 133 7.92 6.94 -19.17
CA LYS A 133 7.53 8.13 -19.95
C LYS A 133 7.85 9.45 -19.24
N TYR A 134 7.87 9.43 -17.89
CA TYR A 134 8.04 10.63 -17.09
C TYR A 134 9.45 10.69 -16.51
N GLU A 135 10.10 11.83 -16.74
CA GLU A 135 11.40 12.12 -16.15
C GLU A 135 11.28 12.40 -14.66
N SER A 136 12.22 11.88 -13.87
CA SER A 136 12.33 12.16 -12.45
C SER A 136 12.86 13.58 -12.22
N LYS A 137 12.46 14.22 -11.11
CA LYS A 137 12.96 15.54 -10.68
C LYS A 137 14.48 15.58 -10.48
N THR A 138 15.10 14.42 -10.28
CA THR A 138 16.56 14.28 -10.04
C THR A 138 17.31 13.79 -11.30
N GLY A 139 16.64 13.76 -12.45
CA GLY A 139 17.15 13.21 -13.71
C GLY A 139 16.88 11.71 -13.85
N GLY A 140 16.86 11.21 -15.10
CA GLY A 140 16.46 9.86 -15.44
C GLY A 140 14.94 9.66 -15.43
N TYR A 141 14.50 8.44 -15.67
CA TYR A 141 13.09 8.13 -15.88
C TYR A 141 12.54 7.22 -14.77
N ASN A 142 11.27 7.42 -14.42
CA ASN A 142 10.54 6.57 -13.49
C ASN A 142 10.11 5.30 -14.23
N THR A 143 10.89 4.24 -14.09
CA THR A 143 10.68 2.96 -14.77
C THR A 143 10.09 1.91 -13.83
N PHE A 144 9.73 0.77 -14.41
CA PHE A 144 9.17 -0.38 -13.71
C PHE A 144 9.90 -0.68 -12.39
N ARG A 145 9.14 -0.67 -11.29
CA ARG A 145 9.63 -1.00 -9.93
C ARG A 145 10.78 -0.14 -9.39
N THR A 146 10.90 1.11 -9.84
CA THR A 146 11.89 2.06 -9.28
C THR A 146 11.36 2.91 -8.13
N GLY A 147 10.11 2.70 -7.74
CA GLY A 147 9.49 3.32 -6.57
C GLY A 147 8.34 2.46 -6.06
N LEU A 148 8.03 2.58 -4.80
CA LEU A 148 6.87 1.95 -4.15
C LEU A 148 6.06 2.98 -3.38
N CYS A 149 4.75 2.76 -3.25
CA CYS A 149 3.86 3.56 -2.42
C CYS A 149 3.40 2.76 -1.21
N LEU A 150 3.23 3.46 -0.09
CA LEU A 150 2.66 2.94 1.15
C LEU A 150 1.59 3.94 1.57
N GLU A 151 0.33 3.67 1.20
CA GLU A 151 -0.77 4.61 1.23
C GLU A 151 -1.72 4.23 2.37
N THR A 152 -1.63 4.94 3.48
CA THR A 152 -2.53 4.72 4.62
C THR A 152 -3.88 5.33 4.32
N GLN A 153 -4.96 4.53 4.44
CA GLN A 153 -6.30 4.90 3.98
C GLN A 153 -7.37 3.95 4.52
N HIS A 154 -8.63 4.31 4.33
CA HIS A 154 -9.74 3.35 4.38
C HIS A 154 -9.65 2.39 3.19
N PHE A 155 -10.32 1.23 3.30
CA PHE A 155 -10.22 0.23 2.24
C PHE A 155 -10.80 0.78 0.92
N PRO A 156 -10.17 0.48 -0.22
CA PRO A 156 -10.74 0.82 -1.51
C PRO A 156 -12.13 0.22 -1.66
N ASP A 157 -13.05 0.95 -2.31
CA ASP A 157 -14.45 0.56 -2.54
C ASP A 157 -15.34 0.47 -1.26
N SER A 158 -14.90 1.04 -0.12
CA SER A 158 -15.65 1.01 1.14
C SER A 158 -17.10 1.50 1.00
N GLN A 159 -17.36 2.50 0.16
CA GLN A 159 -18.71 3.04 -0.05
C GLN A 159 -19.70 2.04 -0.64
N ASN A 160 -19.24 0.94 -1.23
CA ASN A 160 -20.05 -0.12 -1.82
C ASN A 160 -20.02 -1.43 -1.01
N GLN A 161 -19.34 -1.43 0.12
CA GLN A 161 -19.11 -2.62 0.96
C GLN A 161 -19.52 -2.34 2.40
N ASP A 162 -20.76 -2.63 2.78
CA ASP A 162 -21.34 -2.29 4.09
C ASP A 162 -20.53 -2.80 5.30
N HIS A 163 -19.70 -3.83 5.11
CA HIS A 163 -18.87 -4.41 6.17
C HIS A 163 -17.44 -3.84 6.23
N PHE A 164 -17.08 -2.93 5.32
CA PHE A 164 -15.83 -2.17 5.37
C PHE A 164 -15.98 -0.94 6.27
N PRO A 165 -14.88 -0.39 6.81
CA PRO A 165 -14.92 0.89 7.51
C PRO A 165 -15.55 1.99 6.65
N SER A 166 -16.49 2.75 7.23
CA SER A 166 -17.21 3.79 6.50
C SER A 166 -16.30 4.92 6.03
N THR A 167 -16.47 5.34 4.80
CA THR A 167 -15.83 6.53 4.21
C THR A 167 -16.79 7.72 4.10
N ILE A 168 -17.96 7.65 4.76
CA ILE A 168 -18.95 8.71 4.73
C ILE A 168 -18.61 9.74 5.81
N LEU A 169 -18.43 10.99 5.41
CA LEU A 169 -18.36 12.15 6.27
C LEU A 169 -19.71 12.86 6.24
N ASN A 170 -20.35 12.98 7.40
CA ASN A 170 -21.63 13.68 7.51
C ASN A 170 -21.43 15.18 7.71
N ALA A 171 -22.46 15.98 7.40
CA ALA A 171 -22.42 17.40 7.62
C ALA A 171 -22.19 17.75 9.11
N GLY A 172 -21.18 18.58 9.37
CA GLY A 172 -20.80 19.01 10.71
C GLY A 172 -19.91 18.01 11.49
N GLU A 173 -19.51 16.91 10.88
CA GLU A 173 -18.42 16.04 11.38
C GLU A 173 -17.06 16.58 10.91
N LEU A 174 -16.00 16.23 11.68
CA LEU A 174 -14.62 16.63 11.40
C LEU A 174 -13.75 15.38 11.24
#